data_d25552d94d660c8cafd138b06a8d4f82
#
_entry.id   d25552d94d660c8cafd138b06a8d4f82
#
_cell.length_a   1.000
_cell.length_b   1.000
_cell.length_c   1.000
_cell.angle_alpha   90.00
_cell.angle_beta   90.00
_cell.angle_gamma   90.00
#
_symmetry.space_group_name_H-M   'P 1'
#
loop_
_entity.id
_entity.type
_entity.pdbx_description
1 polymer ?
#
loop_
_entity_poly.entity_id
_entity_poly.type
_entity_poly.pdbx_seq_one_letter_code
_entity_poly.pdbx_strand_id
1 'polypeptide(L)' 'MKHRVRKKNCKLCGQPSEVLYRVKYQPIEVDWSFVCALCWTPLSQDNRHYIYGGTWKAKKRH' A
#
# COMPACT_ATOMS: atom_id res chain seq x y z
N MET A 1 -22.53 -7.61 17.53
CA MET A 1 -21.92 -7.50 16.53
C MET A 1 -20.55 -7.40 16.61
N LYS A 2 -19.83 -7.76 15.76
CA LYS A 2 -18.55 -7.67 15.86
C LYS A 2 -17.94 -6.85 14.89
N HIS A 3 -16.92 -6.19 15.21
CA HIS A 3 -16.21 -5.44 14.34
C HIS A 3 -15.17 -6.24 13.74
N ARG A 4 -15.06 -6.21 12.44
CA ARG A 4 -14.04 -6.87 11.80
C ARG A 4 -13.08 -5.91 11.37
N VAL A 5 -11.87 -5.94 11.81
CA VAL A 5 -10.81 -5.07 11.36
C VAL A 5 -10.12 -5.79 10.23
N ARG A 6 -10.25 -5.29 9.01
CA ARG A 6 -9.65 -5.93 7.90
C ARG A 6 -8.25 -5.48 7.79
N LYS A 7 -7.33 -6.37 7.54
CA LYS A 7 -5.95 -6.04 7.33
C LYS A 7 -5.51 -6.68 6.05
N LYS A 8 -4.66 -6.01 5.32
CA LYS A 8 -4.08 -6.57 4.12
C LYS A 8 -2.60 -6.67 4.35
N ASN A 9 -1.96 -7.62 3.69
CA ASN A 9 -0.54 -7.77 3.83
C ASN A 9 0.19 -6.89 2.83
N CYS A 10 1.26 -6.28 3.26
CA CYS A 10 2.12 -5.51 2.39
C CYS A 10 2.65 -6.44 1.32
N LYS A 11 2.64 -6.01 0.09
CA LYS A 11 3.10 -6.84 -1.00
C LYS A 11 4.59 -7.13 -0.91
N LEU A 12 5.35 -6.22 -0.35
CA LEU A 12 6.80 -6.39 -0.28
C LEU A 12 7.30 -7.12 0.94
N CYS A 13 6.86 -6.73 2.11
CA CYS A 13 7.36 -7.37 3.31
C CYS A 13 6.42 -8.41 3.90
N GLY A 14 5.18 -8.46 3.42
CA GLY A 14 4.24 -9.46 3.89
C GLY A 14 3.61 -9.18 5.22
N GLN A 15 3.92 -8.06 5.85
CA GLN A 15 3.35 -7.75 7.14
C GLN A 15 1.92 -7.25 7.00
N PRO A 16 1.03 -7.65 7.89
CA PRO A 16 -0.33 -7.14 7.83
C PRO A 16 -0.37 -5.69 8.28
N SER A 17 -1.21 -4.91 7.65
CA SER A 17 -1.28 -3.50 7.96
C SER A 17 -2.71 -3.00 7.76
N GLU A 18 -3.07 -1.99 8.53
CA GLU A 18 -4.38 -1.38 8.40
C GLU A 18 -4.34 -0.19 7.46
N VAL A 19 -3.15 0.22 7.07
CA VAL A 19 -2.98 1.32 6.13
C VAL A 19 -1.92 0.92 5.14
N LEU A 20 -2.26 0.97 3.88
CA LEU A 20 -1.33 0.64 2.82
C LEU A 20 -1.42 1.70 1.74
N TYR A 21 -0.30 1.95 1.08
CA TYR A 21 -0.27 2.92 0.02
C TYR A 21 -0.37 2.20 -1.31
N ARG A 22 -1.27 2.65 -2.17
CA ARG A 22 -1.48 2.03 -3.46
C ARG A 22 -0.54 2.69 -4.44
N VAL A 23 0.43 1.97 -4.91
CA VAL A 23 1.46 2.54 -5.76
C VAL A 23 1.84 1.63 -6.91
N LYS A 24 2.50 2.22 -7.89
CA LYS A 24 3.15 1.47 -8.94
C LYS A 24 4.58 1.94 -8.90
N TYR A 25 5.49 1.04 -9.02
CA TYR A 25 6.90 1.41 -8.92
C TYR A 25 7.80 0.72 -9.94
N GLN A 26 7.20 -0.02 -10.85
CA GLN A 26 7.97 -0.66 -11.90
C GLN A 26 7.51 -0.18 -13.25
N PRO A 27 8.38 -0.15 -14.24
CA PRO A 27 8.03 0.40 -15.54
C PRO A 27 6.91 -0.33 -16.27
N ILE A 28 6.77 -1.62 -16.04
CA ILE A 28 5.74 -2.37 -16.71
C ILE A 28 4.73 -2.92 -15.74
N GLU A 29 4.25 -2.12 -14.86
CA GLU A 29 3.33 -2.60 -13.87
C GLU A 29 1.92 -2.36 -14.33
N VAL A 30 1.11 -3.38 -14.35
CA VAL A 30 -0.26 -3.25 -14.78
C VAL A 30 -1.19 -2.94 -13.63
N ASP A 31 -0.98 -3.62 -12.52
CA ASP A 31 -1.82 -3.44 -11.35
C ASP A 31 -1.15 -2.64 -10.26
N TRP A 32 -1.97 -2.07 -9.39
CA TRP A 32 -1.45 -1.34 -8.27
C TRP A 32 -0.94 -2.31 -7.21
N SER A 33 0.09 -1.89 -6.48
CA SER A 33 0.63 -2.67 -5.38
C SER A 33 0.33 -1.95 -4.08
N PHE A 34 -0.01 -2.71 -3.05
CA PHE A 34 -0.28 -2.12 -1.74
C PHE A 34 0.90 -2.38 -0.84
N VAL A 35 1.53 -1.33 -0.38
CA VAL A 35 2.72 -1.44 0.46
C VAL A 35 2.56 -0.64 1.74
N CYS A 36 3.20 -1.09 2.80
CA CYS A 36 3.11 -0.41 4.08
C CYS A 36 4.04 0.81 4.09
N ALA A 37 3.89 1.63 5.11
CA ALA A 37 4.68 2.85 5.20
C ALA A 37 6.18 2.60 5.19
N LEU A 38 6.60 1.53 5.83
CA LEU A 38 8.02 1.24 5.88
C LEU A 38 8.59 0.87 4.51
N CYS A 39 7.80 0.17 3.71
CA CYS A 39 8.24 -0.20 2.37
C CYS A 39 8.05 0.96 1.40
N TRP A 40 7.05 1.78 1.66
CA TRP A 40 6.73 2.89 0.78
C TRP A 40 7.85 3.92 0.70
N THR A 41 8.47 4.20 1.83
CA THR A 41 9.49 5.23 1.89
C THR A 41 10.61 5.03 0.86
N PRO A 42 11.27 3.86 0.85
CA PRO A 42 12.32 3.68 -0.14
C PRO A 42 11.80 3.59 -1.57
N LEU A 43 10.58 3.10 -1.75
CA LEU A 43 10.05 2.98 -3.09
C LEU A 43 9.76 4.33 -3.72
N SER A 44 9.35 5.27 -2.91
CA SER A 44 8.96 6.56 -3.43
C SER A 44 10.12 7.50 -3.66
N GLN A 45 11.30 7.13 -3.20
CA GLN A 45 12.45 8.01 -3.35
C GLN A 45 13.24 7.67 -4.60
N ASP A 46 13.61 8.71 -5.34
CA ASP A 46 14.42 8.55 -6.53
C ASP A 46 13.94 7.46 -7.48
N ASN A 47 12.64 7.34 -7.62
CA ASN A 47 12.09 6.32 -8.48
C ASN A 47 11.23 6.98 -9.55
N ARG A 48 11.76 7.03 -10.76
CA ARG A 48 11.05 7.68 -11.85
C ARG A 48 9.79 6.94 -12.27
N HIS A 49 9.65 5.71 -11.88
CA HIS A 49 8.46 4.94 -12.24
C HIS A 49 7.41 4.93 -11.13
N TYR A 50 7.66 5.66 -10.07
CA TYR A 50 6.76 5.68 -8.94
C TYR A 50 5.50 6.48 -9.22
N ILE A 51 4.36 5.90 -8.98
CA ILE A 51 3.08 6.56 -9.14
C ILE A 51 2.25 6.26 -7.90
N TYR A 52 1.73 7.30 -7.29
CA TYR A 52 0.92 7.12 -6.10
C TYR A 52 -0.55 7.17 -6.49
N GLY A 53 -1.29 6.15 -6.11
CA GLY A 53 -2.70 6.05 -6.46
C GLY A 53 -3.67 6.16 -5.32
N GLY A 54 -3.20 6.51 -4.15
CA GLY A 54 -4.09 6.67 -3.00
C GLY A 54 -3.68 5.79 -1.84
N THR A 55 -4.42 5.91 -0.75
CA THR A 55 -4.13 5.17 0.46
C THR A 55 -5.31 4.31 0.82
N TRP A 56 -5.06 3.04 1.07
CA TRP A 56 -6.10 2.13 1.50
C TRP A 56 -6.11 2.06 3.02
N LYS A 57 -7.26 2.18 3.62
CA LYS A 57 -7.39 2.08 5.05
C LYS A 57 -8.40 1.02 5.39
N ALA A 58 -8.08 0.19 6.36
CA ALA A 58 -8.96 -0.86 6.77
C ALA A 58 -10.19 -0.31 7.44
N LYS A 59 -10.03 0.83 8.16
CA LYS A 59 -11.13 1.37 8.85
C LYS A 59 -11.59 2.62 8.19
N LYS A 60 -12.81 2.68 7.76
CA LYS A 60 -13.31 3.85 7.16
C LYS A 60 -14.06 4.64 8.14
N ARG A 61 -13.88 5.92 8.13
CA ARG A 61 -14.60 6.74 9.02
C ARG A 61 -15.63 7.47 8.29
N HIS A 62 -16.70 7.76 8.88
CA HIS A 62 -17.69 8.50 8.20
C HIS A 62 -17.97 9.77 8.85
#